data_e4537c2d2c3a0dee9d1365f2db827932
#
_entry.id   e4537c2d2c3a0dee9d1365f2db827932
#
_cell.length_a   1.000
_cell.length_b   1.000
_cell.length_c   1.000
_cell.angle_alpha   90.00
_cell.angle_beta   90.00
_cell.angle_gamma   90.00
#
_symmetry.space_group_name_H-M   'P 1'
#
loop_
_entity.id
_entity.type
_entity.pdbx_description
1 polymer ?
#
loop_
_entity_poly.entity_id
_entity_poly.type
_entity_poly.pdbx_seq_one_letter_code
_entity_poly.pdbx_strand_id
1 'polypeptide(L)'
;MKELGANVVRIHLQTGKSMSAADAPNEQALARLRRLLELAEQTGLYLDITGLGFYHKADTPSWYDAMDEPSRWAVQARFWSAVARICRDSRAVFCYDLMNEPVIDGKTDQGWLAGELGGKHFVQRLTLEQGRRTPIEIARAWVNKLTAAIRAEDRAHLITVGVIPWAHVWPGAKPIFYAPEVSGALDFVSIHLYPNRGPVEKALTALAVYDIGKPLLIEETFPLACSLEEMGDFLRRSKTRTAGCISFYWGRTVAEYTAATEKKDVAALMAAWLKYFQQQAEFMKQL
;
A
#
# COMPACT_ATOMS: atom_id res chain seq x y z
N MET A 1 -13.53 9.83 -8.29
CA MET A 1 -13.00 9.76 -6.91
C MET A 1 -13.52 10.89 -6.05
N LYS A 2 -13.38 12.14 -6.45
CA LYS A 2 -13.89 13.28 -5.67
C LYS A 2 -15.40 13.21 -5.41
N GLU A 3 -16.19 12.79 -6.40
CA GLU A 3 -17.64 12.57 -6.27
C GLU A 3 -18.01 11.46 -5.25
N LEU A 4 -17.09 10.55 -4.97
CA LEU A 4 -17.25 9.55 -3.90
C LEU A 4 -16.91 10.11 -2.52
N GLY A 5 -16.51 11.37 -2.41
CA GLY A 5 -16.08 11.98 -1.15
C GLY A 5 -14.67 11.62 -0.73
N ALA A 6 -13.89 10.93 -1.57
CA ALA A 6 -12.50 10.61 -1.26
C ALA A 6 -11.65 11.87 -1.14
N ASN A 7 -10.75 11.90 -0.16
CA ASN A 7 -9.73 12.93 0.00
C ASN A 7 -8.32 12.41 -0.29
N VAL A 8 -8.10 11.10 -0.21
CA VAL A 8 -6.83 10.42 -0.54
C VAL A 8 -7.07 9.38 -1.62
N VAL A 9 -6.10 9.25 -2.53
CA VAL A 9 -6.06 8.22 -3.57
C VAL A 9 -4.72 7.51 -3.49
N ARG A 10 -4.74 6.21 -3.27
CA ARG A 10 -3.54 5.39 -3.31
C ARG A 10 -3.23 5.01 -4.77
N ILE A 11 -1.99 5.25 -5.17
CA ILE A 11 -1.49 4.95 -6.52
C ILE A 11 -0.28 4.05 -6.44
N HIS A 12 -0.11 3.15 -7.40
CA HIS A 12 1.00 2.20 -7.43
C HIS A 12 1.97 2.52 -8.56
N LEU A 13 3.23 2.81 -8.22
CA LEU A 13 4.32 3.02 -9.15
C LEU A 13 5.09 1.71 -9.35
N GLN A 14 5.14 1.23 -10.59
CA GLN A 14 5.86 -0.01 -10.92
C GLN A 14 7.32 0.29 -11.22
N THR A 15 8.23 -0.45 -10.59
CA THR A 15 9.69 -0.26 -10.76
C THR A 15 10.10 -0.41 -12.23
N GLY A 16 9.63 -1.45 -12.93
CA GLY A 16 9.96 -1.68 -14.32
C GLY A 16 9.47 -0.62 -15.30
N LYS A 17 8.50 0.21 -14.89
CA LYS A 17 8.03 1.37 -15.67
C LYS A 17 8.72 2.67 -15.28
N SER A 18 9.16 2.77 -14.03
CA SER A 18 9.76 3.98 -13.45
C SER A 18 11.28 4.00 -13.53
N MET A 19 11.92 2.84 -13.80
CA MET A 19 13.35 2.71 -13.99
C MET A 19 13.62 2.14 -15.39
N SER A 20 14.41 2.84 -16.18
CA SER A 20 14.86 2.37 -17.50
C SER A 20 16.03 1.38 -17.42
N ALA A 21 16.86 1.55 -16.38
CA ALA A 21 17.98 0.68 -16.02
C ALA A 21 18.23 0.77 -14.51
N ALA A 22 19.17 -0.01 -14.02
CA ALA A 22 19.51 -0.08 -12.60
C ALA A 22 19.89 1.28 -11.98
N ASP A 23 20.48 2.14 -12.77
CA ASP A 23 20.98 3.48 -12.39
C ASP A 23 20.23 4.64 -13.06
N ALA A 24 19.28 4.33 -13.95
CA ALA A 24 18.59 5.33 -14.76
C ALA A 24 17.07 5.32 -14.48
N PRO A 25 16.54 6.34 -13.78
CA PRO A 25 15.09 6.58 -13.73
C PRO A 25 14.51 6.86 -15.11
N ASN A 26 13.26 6.49 -15.31
CA ASN A 26 12.52 6.75 -16.54
C ASN A 26 11.91 8.16 -16.49
N GLU A 27 12.52 9.11 -17.22
CA GLU A 27 12.10 10.51 -17.22
C GLU A 27 10.66 10.72 -17.71
N GLN A 28 10.16 9.89 -18.63
CA GLN A 28 8.76 9.97 -19.07
C GLN A 28 7.79 9.55 -17.96
N ALA A 29 8.14 8.52 -17.19
CA ALA A 29 7.33 8.10 -16.04
C ALA A 29 7.33 9.18 -14.96
N LEU A 30 8.49 9.79 -14.68
CA LEU A 30 8.60 10.89 -13.74
C LEU A 30 7.81 12.14 -14.21
N ALA A 31 7.82 12.44 -15.50
CA ALA A 31 7.01 13.53 -16.07
C ALA A 31 5.49 13.26 -15.92
N ARG A 32 5.06 12.01 -16.09
CA ARG A 32 3.66 11.61 -15.83
C ARG A 32 3.29 11.74 -14.35
N LEU A 33 4.20 11.37 -13.44
CA LEU A 33 4.00 11.57 -12.00
C LEU A 33 3.83 13.06 -11.67
N ARG A 34 4.68 13.93 -12.22
CA ARG A 34 4.53 15.39 -12.05
C ARG A 34 3.16 15.88 -12.52
N ARG A 35 2.72 15.43 -13.70
CA ARG A 35 1.39 15.77 -14.21
C ARG A 35 0.27 15.27 -13.32
N LEU A 36 0.41 14.08 -12.73
CA LEU A 36 -0.57 13.54 -11.78
C LEU A 36 -0.63 14.37 -10.49
N LEU A 37 0.49 14.82 -9.97
CA LEU A 37 0.55 15.72 -8.81
C LEU A 37 -0.19 17.04 -9.08
N GLU A 38 0.05 17.66 -10.24
CA GLU A 38 -0.68 18.87 -10.66
C GLU A 38 -2.19 18.65 -10.71
N LEU A 39 -2.65 17.51 -11.26
CA LEU A 39 -4.07 17.16 -11.29
C LEU A 39 -4.64 16.92 -9.89
N ALA A 40 -3.88 16.28 -9.01
CA ALA A 40 -4.27 16.04 -7.63
C ALA A 40 -4.43 17.37 -6.87
N GLU A 41 -3.50 18.31 -7.03
CA GLU A 41 -3.60 19.67 -6.48
C GLU A 41 -4.83 20.42 -6.99
N GLN A 42 -5.06 20.39 -8.31
CA GLN A 42 -6.23 21.03 -8.94
C GLN A 42 -7.56 20.45 -8.45
N THR A 43 -7.61 19.17 -8.15
CA THR A 43 -8.82 18.47 -7.70
C THR A 43 -8.97 18.45 -6.17
N GLY A 44 -7.96 18.88 -5.43
CA GLY A 44 -7.92 18.82 -3.97
C GLY A 44 -7.94 17.37 -3.46
N LEU A 45 -7.20 16.47 -4.12
CA LEU A 45 -6.97 15.10 -3.69
C LEU A 45 -5.52 14.96 -3.21
N TYR A 46 -5.33 14.16 -2.16
CA TYR A 46 -4.00 13.74 -1.74
C TYR A 46 -3.64 12.39 -2.39
N LEU A 47 -2.35 12.18 -2.61
CA LEU A 47 -1.82 10.94 -3.16
C LEU A 47 -1.02 10.17 -2.11
N ASP A 48 -1.45 8.96 -1.85
CA ASP A 48 -0.66 7.92 -1.20
C ASP A 48 0.13 7.20 -2.29
N ILE A 49 1.45 7.40 -2.29
CA ILE A 49 2.33 6.93 -3.37
C ILE A 49 2.99 5.63 -2.93
N THR A 50 2.39 4.50 -3.33
CA THR A 50 2.97 3.17 -3.16
C THR A 50 3.97 2.89 -4.26
N GLY A 51 5.21 2.55 -3.91
CA GLY A 51 6.27 2.28 -4.86
C GLY A 51 6.55 0.81 -5.10
N LEU A 52 7.52 0.57 -5.98
CA LEU A 52 8.19 -0.71 -6.21
C LEU A 52 7.27 -1.85 -6.66
N GLY A 53 6.08 -1.54 -7.22
CA GLY A 53 5.12 -2.54 -7.66
C GLY A 53 5.60 -3.39 -8.84
N PHE A 54 5.22 -4.69 -8.83
CA PHE A 54 5.29 -5.61 -9.95
C PHE A 54 4.09 -6.55 -9.87
N TYR A 55 3.14 -6.37 -10.77
CA TYR A 55 1.91 -7.20 -10.76
C TYR A 55 1.97 -8.39 -11.68
N HIS A 56 2.80 -8.36 -12.72
CA HIS A 56 3.01 -9.48 -13.62
C HIS A 56 4.51 -9.79 -13.70
N LYS A 57 4.85 -11.06 -13.64
CA LYS A 57 6.26 -11.47 -13.76
C LYS A 57 6.88 -11.03 -15.09
N ALA A 58 6.10 -11.02 -16.15
CA ALA A 58 6.52 -10.55 -17.47
C ALA A 58 6.90 -9.04 -17.51
N ASP A 59 6.37 -8.24 -16.57
CA ASP A 59 6.70 -6.81 -16.48
C ASP A 59 7.99 -6.55 -15.66
N THR A 60 8.57 -7.59 -15.05
CA THR A 60 9.82 -7.47 -14.30
C THR A 60 10.99 -7.44 -15.29
N PRO A 61 11.78 -6.36 -15.36
CA PRO A 61 12.93 -6.33 -16.23
C PRO A 61 13.94 -7.43 -15.88
N SER A 62 14.49 -8.10 -16.90
CA SER A 62 15.45 -9.19 -16.68
C SER A 62 16.67 -8.76 -15.88
N TRP A 63 17.15 -7.53 -16.10
CA TRP A 63 18.26 -6.97 -15.34
C TRP A 63 17.95 -6.82 -13.83
N TYR A 64 16.67 -6.55 -13.47
CA TYR A 64 16.25 -6.45 -12.07
C TYR A 64 15.94 -7.81 -11.47
N ASP A 65 15.35 -8.72 -12.24
CA ASP A 65 15.03 -10.08 -11.76
C ASP A 65 16.27 -10.90 -11.41
N ALA A 66 17.35 -10.71 -12.17
CA ALA A 66 18.63 -11.39 -11.98
C ALA A 66 19.50 -10.85 -10.82
N MET A 67 19.10 -9.71 -10.21
CA MET A 67 19.88 -9.08 -9.13
C MET A 67 19.78 -9.83 -7.82
N ASP A 68 20.87 -9.79 -7.07
CA ASP A 68 20.89 -10.14 -5.65
C ASP A 68 20.19 -9.07 -4.77
N GLU A 69 19.97 -9.38 -3.50
CA GLU A 69 19.30 -8.52 -2.53
C GLU A 69 19.94 -7.12 -2.41
N PRO A 70 21.27 -6.98 -2.18
CA PRO A 70 21.90 -5.66 -2.04
C PRO A 70 21.74 -4.79 -3.28
N SER A 71 21.86 -5.38 -4.46
CA SER A 71 21.71 -4.68 -5.75
C SER A 71 20.26 -4.25 -5.99
N ARG A 72 19.28 -5.11 -5.68
CA ARG A 72 17.85 -4.75 -5.75
C ARG A 72 17.53 -3.59 -4.81
N TRP A 73 17.98 -3.63 -3.57
CA TRP A 73 17.75 -2.56 -2.61
C TRP A 73 18.43 -1.24 -3.03
N ALA A 74 19.57 -1.32 -3.73
CA ALA A 74 20.20 -0.12 -4.28
C ALA A 74 19.36 0.50 -5.40
N VAL A 75 18.77 -0.30 -6.29
CA VAL A 75 17.83 0.18 -7.31
C VAL A 75 16.57 0.78 -6.66
N GLN A 76 16.02 0.12 -5.65
CA GLN A 76 14.85 0.60 -4.91
C GLN A 76 15.12 1.96 -4.24
N ALA A 77 16.29 2.14 -3.66
CA ALA A 77 16.70 3.43 -3.09
C ALA A 77 16.80 4.54 -4.15
N ARG A 78 17.36 4.24 -5.33
CA ARG A 78 17.41 5.21 -6.45
C ARG A 78 16.02 5.55 -6.99
N PHE A 79 15.15 4.55 -7.13
CA PHE A 79 13.75 4.77 -7.47
C PHE A 79 13.11 5.77 -6.51
N TRP A 80 13.23 5.54 -5.20
CA TRP A 80 12.63 6.40 -4.20
C TRP A 80 13.26 7.80 -4.15
N SER A 81 14.56 7.93 -4.34
CA SER A 81 15.21 9.25 -4.48
C SER A 81 14.65 10.02 -5.67
N ALA A 82 14.49 9.35 -6.83
CA ALA A 82 13.93 10.00 -8.03
C ALA A 82 12.46 10.41 -7.83
N VAL A 83 11.62 9.56 -7.23
CA VAL A 83 10.22 9.86 -6.93
C VAL A 83 10.13 11.00 -5.92
N ALA A 84 10.86 10.94 -4.82
CA ALA A 84 10.84 11.98 -3.77
C ALA A 84 11.26 13.35 -4.30
N ARG A 85 12.27 13.40 -5.17
CA ARG A 85 12.73 14.65 -5.82
C ARG A 85 11.62 15.30 -6.65
N ILE A 86 10.76 14.51 -7.30
CA ILE A 86 9.61 15.03 -8.06
C ILE A 86 8.49 15.49 -7.14
N CYS A 87 8.30 14.82 -6.03
CA CYS A 87 7.15 14.96 -5.13
C CYS A 87 7.33 16.06 -4.07
N ARG A 88 8.56 16.35 -3.64
CA ARG A 88 8.89 17.11 -2.43
C ARG A 88 8.23 18.48 -2.29
N ASP A 89 7.94 19.14 -3.42
CA ASP A 89 7.34 20.49 -3.43
C ASP A 89 5.82 20.46 -3.65
N SER A 90 5.21 19.28 -3.84
CA SER A 90 3.78 19.13 -4.11
C SER A 90 2.97 18.99 -2.83
N ARG A 91 1.96 19.82 -2.66
CA ARG A 91 1.01 19.75 -1.56
C ARG A 91 0.04 18.57 -1.66
N ALA A 92 0.00 17.91 -2.80
CA ALA A 92 -0.88 16.77 -3.01
C ALA A 92 -0.30 15.45 -2.49
N VAL A 93 0.95 15.40 -2.08
CA VAL A 93 1.52 14.17 -1.52
C VAL A 93 1.02 14.00 -0.07
N PHE A 94 0.37 12.87 0.19
CA PHE A 94 0.04 12.43 1.55
C PHE A 94 1.23 11.69 2.16
N CYS A 95 1.69 10.64 1.48
CA CYS A 95 2.79 9.84 1.96
C CYS A 95 3.49 9.06 0.84
N TYR A 96 4.64 8.49 1.20
CA TYR A 96 5.32 7.43 0.48
C TYR A 96 5.10 6.11 1.20
N ASP A 97 4.39 5.18 0.57
CA ASP A 97 4.32 3.78 0.98
C ASP A 97 5.43 3.00 0.28
N LEU A 98 6.40 2.52 1.06
CA LEU A 98 7.66 2.00 0.51
C LEU A 98 7.48 0.83 -0.44
N MET A 99 6.51 -0.05 -0.19
CA MET A 99 6.19 -1.21 -1.04
C MET A 99 4.86 -1.83 -0.60
N ASN A 100 4.05 -2.26 -1.56
CA ASN A 100 2.86 -3.05 -1.28
C ASN A 100 3.26 -4.42 -0.70
N GLU A 101 2.83 -4.70 0.52
CA GLU A 101 2.90 -6.00 1.18
C GLU A 101 4.26 -6.72 1.10
N PRO A 102 5.36 -6.08 1.53
CA PRO A 102 6.64 -6.76 1.58
C PRO A 102 6.64 -7.89 2.59
N VAL A 103 7.30 -9.02 2.24
CA VAL A 103 7.42 -10.19 3.11
C VAL A 103 8.86 -10.65 3.27
N ILE A 104 9.10 -11.36 4.38
CA ILE A 104 10.36 -12.01 4.72
C ILE A 104 10.02 -13.41 5.20
N ASP A 105 10.13 -14.40 4.33
CA ASP A 105 9.64 -15.78 4.53
C ASP A 105 10.77 -16.84 4.56
N GLY A 106 11.98 -16.43 4.93
CA GLY A 106 13.12 -17.34 5.14
C GLY A 106 13.93 -17.57 3.86
N LYS A 107 14.16 -18.84 3.51
CA LYS A 107 14.83 -19.24 2.28
C LYS A 107 13.82 -19.76 1.26
N THR A 108 13.90 -19.27 0.03
CA THR A 108 13.00 -19.69 -1.05
C THR A 108 13.70 -19.71 -2.41
N ASP A 109 13.29 -20.63 -3.27
CA ASP A 109 13.63 -20.71 -4.69
C ASP A 109 12.48 -20.19 -5.60
N GLN A 110 11.37 -19.74 -5.01
CA GLN A 110 10.18 -19.28 -5.75
C GLN A 110 10.34 -17.87 -6.36
N GLY A 111 11.51 -17.25 -6.22
CA GLY A 111 11.78 -15.92 -6.75
C GLY A 111 11.20 -14.79 -5.89
N TRP A 112 11.24 -13.58 -6.43
CA TRP A 112 10.95 -12.34 -5.70
C TRP A 112 9.46 -12.04 -5.54
N LEU A 113 8.62 -12.51 -6.46
CA LEU A 113 7.17 -12.25 -6.44
C LEU A 113 6.43 -13.37 -5.71
N ALA A 114 5.42 -13.00 -4.94
CA ALA A 114 4.58 -13.91 -4.16
C ALA A 114 3.11 -13.43 -4.18
N GLY A 115 2.23 -14.14 -3.46
CA GLY A 115 0.85 -13.71 -3.28
C GLY A 115 0.09 -13.60 -4.59
N GLU A 116 0.15 -14.62 -5.46
CA GLU A 116 -0.56 -14.61 -6.73
C GLU A 116 -2.07 -14.73 -6.53
N LEU A 117 -2.82 -13.81 -7.14
CA LEU A 117 -4.27 -13.84 -7.21
C LEU A 117 -4.73 -13.35 -8.59
N GLY A 118 -5.47 -14.19 -9.32
CA GLY A 118 -6.01 -13.83 -10.63
C GLY A 118 -4.94 -13.50 -11.68
N GLY A 119 -3.80 -14.17 -11.65
CA GLY A 119 -2.66 -13.94 -12.55
C GLY A 119 -1.80 -12.72 -12.20
N LYS A 120 -2.01 -12.11 -11.04
CA LYS A 120 -1.24 -10.96 -10.55
C LYS A 120 -0.57 -11.28 -9.23
N HIS A 121 0.62 -10.73 -9.03
CA HIS A 121 1.35 -10.80 -7.78
C HIS A 121 1.18 -9.51 -6.99
N PHE A 122 0.77 -9.62 -5.74
CA PHE A 122 0.55 -8.46 -4.87
C PHE A 122 1.58 -8.34 -3.76
N VAL A 123 2.36 -9.39 -3.52
CA VAL A 123 3.34 -9.53 -2.44
C VAL A 123 4.74 -9.65 -3.03
N GLN A 124 5.73 -9.03 -2.39
CA GLN A 124 7.12 -9.14 -2.81
C GLN A 124 8.02 -9.53 -1.64
N ARG A 125 8.99 -10.39 -1.93
CA ARG A 125 10.04 -10.77 -0.98
C ARG A 125 11.14 -9.72 -0.93
N LEU A 126 11.56 -9.37 0.28
CA LEU A 126 12.71 -8.49 0.49
C LEU A 126 14.05 -9.24 0.35
N THR A 127 14.05 -10.53 0.62
CA THR A 127 15.19 -11.42 0.47
C THR A 127 14.74 -12.79 -0.03
N LEU A 128 15.61 -13.49 -0.74
CA LEU A 128 15.41 -14.90 -1.10
C LEU A 128 16.15 -15.83 -0.11
N GLU A 129 17.05 -15.28 0.70
CA GLU A 129 17.77 -16.03 1.71
C GLU A 129 18.03 -15.16 2.96
N GLN A 130 17.34 -15.50 4.03
CA GLN A 130 17.47 -14.79 5.30
C GLN A 130 18.86 -14.97 5.94
N GLY A 131 19.47 -16.14 5.78
CA GLY A 131 20.72 -16.49 6.41
C GLY A 131 20.59 -16.54 7.93
N ARG A 132 21.52 -15.90 8.65
CA ARG A 132 21.49 -15.79 10.12
C ARG A 132 20.75 -14.55 10.63
N ARG A 133 20.26 -13.70 9.75
CA ARG A 133 19.54 -12.48 10.10
C ARG A 133 18.13 -12.81 10.57
N THR A 134 17.62 -12.06 11.51
CA THR A 134 16.20 -12.10 11.89
C THR A 134 15.36 -11.31 10.86
N PRO A 135 14.05 -11.60 10.71
CA PRO A 135 13.17 -10.78 9.88
C PRO A 135 13.17 -9.30 10.27
N ILE A 136 13.29 -8.99 11.56
CA ILE A 136 13.37 -7.60 12.07
C ILE A 136 14.65 -6.90 11.59
N GLU A 137 15.80 -7.58 11.61
CA GLU A 137 17.06 -7.01 11.12
C GLU A 137 17.02 -6.72 9.62
N ILE A 138 16.42 -7.61 8.82
CA ILE A 138 16.21 -7.40 7.37
C ILE A 138 15.28 -6.22 7.14
N ALA A 139 14.11 -6.21 7.78
CA ALA A 139 13.14 -5.12 7.66
C ALA A 139 13.77 -3.76 8.05
N ARG A 140 14.50 -3.71 9.18
CA ARG A 140 15.18 -2.50 9.63
C ARG A 140 16.21 -1.99 8.62
N ALA A 141 17.04 -2.89 8.09
CA ALA A 141 18.06 -2.51 7.11
C ALA A 141 17.44 -1.97 5.83
N TRP A 142 16.39 -2.63 5.34
CA TRP A 142 15.66 -2.21 4.14
C TRP A 142 14.92 -0.89 4.35
N VAL A 143 14.11 -0.76 5.40
CA VAL A 143 13.38 0.47 5.72
C VAL A 143 14.35 1.65 5.87
N ASN A 144 15.41 1.50 6.66
CA ASN A 144 16.41 2.56 6.85
C ASN A 144 17.06 3.00 5.54
N LYS A 145 17.38 2.05 4.65
CA LYS A 145 17.98 2.36 3.34
C LYS A 145 17.04 3.19 2.47
N LEU A 146 15.76 2.82 2.39
CA LEU A 146 14.79 3.51 1.54
C LEU A 146 14.36 4.84 2.13
N THR A 147 14.10 4.90 3.44
CA THR A 147 13.76 6.16 4.11
C THR A 147 14.89 7.16 4.04
N ALA A 148 16.14 6.74 4.16
CA ALA A 148 17.31 7.62 3.98
C ALA A 148 17.36 8.21 2.55
N ALA A 149 17.06 7.41 1.53
CA ALA A 149 17.01 7.87 0.14
C ALA A 149 15.89 8.89 -0.08
N ILE A 150 14.71 8.69 0.49
CA ILE A 150 13.61 9.64 0.46
C ILE A 150 13.98 10.92 1.21
N ARG A 151 14.45 10.80 2.47
CA ARG A 151 14.75 11.95 3.35
C ARG A 151 15.91 12.84 2.85
N ALA A 152 16.77 12.30 2.00
CA ALA A 152 17.80 13.09 1.31
C ALA A 152 17.20 14.09 0.32
N GLU A 153 16.04 13.80 -0.25
CA GLU A 153 15.34 14.64 -1.23
C GLU A 153 14.14 15.37 -0.63
N ASP A 154 13.41 14.70 0.27
CA ASP A 154 12.17 15.18 0.87
C ASP A 154 12.13 14.89 2.38
N ARG A 155 12.08 15.95 3.18
CA ARG A 155 12.05 15.86 4.64
C ARG A 155 10.67 16.09 5.24
N ALA A 156 9.68 16.45 4.42
CA ALA A 156 8.38 16.91 4.87
C ALA A 156 7.29 15.83 4.82
N HIS A 157 7.20 15.09 3.70
CA HIS A 157 6.09 14.15 3.52
C HIS A 157 6.27 12.87 4.34
N LEU A 158 5.13 12.26 4.69
CA LEU A 158 5.08 11.08 5.55
C LEU A 158 5.60 9.83 4.82
N ILE A 159 6.15 8.88 5.58
CA ILE A 159 6.61 7.59 5.06
C ILE A 159 5.98 6.46 5.86
N THR A 160 5.53 5.43 5.16
CA THR A 160 4.96 4.21 5.74
C THR A 160 5.33 2.95 4.94
N VAL A 161 4.85 1.81 5.39
CA VAL A 161 4.89 0.52 4.67
C VAL A 161 3.53 -0.15 4.80
N GLY A 162 2.83 -0.33 3.69
CA GLY A 162 1.56 -1.05 3.65
C GLY A 162 1.75 -2.56 3.82
N VAL A 163 1.30 -3.13 4.93
CA VAL A 163 1.59 -4.52 5.30
C VAL A 163 0.35 -5.38 5.47
N ILE A 164 0.51 -6.69 5.20
CA ILE A 164 -0.47 -7.70 5.61
C ILE A 164 -0.48 -7.78 7.14
N PRO A 165 -1.63 -7.62 7.82
CA PRO A 165 -1.73 -7.77 9.26
C PRO A 165 -1.74 -9.25 9.65
N TRP A 166 -0.57 -9.89 9.67
CA TRP A 166 -0.43 -11.33 9.96
C TRP A 166 -1.12 -11.78 11.25
N ALA A 167 -1.27 -10.88 12.23
CA ALA A 167 -2.05 -11.13 13.45
C ALA A 167 -3.53 -11.45 13.17
N HIS A 168 -4.07 -11.02 12.01
CA HIS A 168 -5.43 -11.38 11.56
C HIS A 168 -5.50 -12.82 11.04
N VAL A 169 -4.43 -13.29 10.42
CA VAL A 169 -4.33 -14.66 9.87
C VAL A 169 -3.90 -15.64 10.97
N TRP A 170 -2.82 -15.31 11.68
CA TRP A 170 -2.23 -16.12 12.73
C TRP A 170 -2.24 -15.36 14.07
N PRO A 171 -3.16 -15.68 14.98
CA PRO A 171 -3.20 -15.06 16.30
C PRO A 171 -1.85 -15.20 17.03
N GLY A 172 -1.34 -14.08 17.53
CA GLY A 172 -0.02 -14.03 18.19
C GLY A 172 1.13 -13.66 17.27
N ALA A 173 0.92 -13.56 15.94
CA ALA A 173 1.93 -13.00 15.04
C ALA A 173 2.23 -11.54 15.41
N LYS A 174 3.52 -11.20 15.45
CA LYS A 174 3.97 -9.84 15.75
C LYS A 174 4.28 -9.06 14.46
N PRO A 175 4.04 -7.75 14.43
CA PRO A 175 4.37 -6.93 13.28
C PRO A 175 5.89 -6.81 13.12
N ILE A 176 6.41 -7.19 11.96
CA ILE A 176 7.85 -7.12 11.65
C ILE A 176 8.24 -5.66 11.34
N PHE A 177 7.55 -5.01 10.41
CA PHE A 177 7.85 -3.64 9.97
C PHE A 177 7.49 -2.59 11.01
N TYR A 178 6.61 -2.92 11.94
CA TYR A 178 6.18 -2.05 13.03
C TYR A 178 6.71 -2.50 14.40
N ALA A 179 7.74 -3.37 14.41
CA ALA A 179 8.53 -3.63 15.60
C ALA A 179 9.26 -2.34 16.07
N PRO A 180 9.52 -2.17 17.37
CA PRO A 180 10.20 -0.97 17.88
C PRO A 180 11.50 -0.63 17.17
N GLU A 181 12.25 -1.65 16.76
CA GLU A 181 13.55 -1.52 16.10
C GLU A 181 13.43 -1.02 14.63
N VAL A 182 12.25 -1.08 14.04
CA VAL A 182 11.97 -0.71 12.65
C VAL A 182 11.13 0.55 12.55
N SER A 183 10.09 0.65 13.37
CA SER A 183 9.04 1.66 13.26
C SER A 183 9.53 3.10 13.48
N GLY A 184 10.71 3.29 14.08
CA GLY A 184 11.29 4.63 14.31
C GLY A 184 11.52 5.45 13.04
N ALA A 185 11.75 4.80 11.89
CA ALA A 185 11.96 5.44 10.60
C ALA A 185 10.65 5.68 9.80
N LEU A 186 9.50 5.20 10.30
CA LEU A 186 8.18 5.34 9.68
C LEU A 186 7.34 6.34 10.47
N ASP A 187 6.52 7.12 9.81
CA ASP A 187 5.75 8.19 10.44
C ASP A 187 4.41 7.69 11.02
N PHE A 188 3.78 6.72 10.38
CA PHE A 188 2.52 6.13 10.81
C PHE A 188 2.45 4.64 10.42
N VAL A 189 1.45 3.95 10.93
CA VAL A 189 1.19 2.52 10.66
C VAL A 189 0.20 2.38 9.53
N SER A 190 0.53 1.56 8.52
CA SER A 190 -0.35 1.21 7.40
C SER A 190 -0.58 -0.28 7.32
N ILE A 191 -1.83 -0.71 7.29
CA ILE A 191 -2.20 -2.12 7.19
C ILE A 191 -3.27 -2.37 6.13
N HIS A 192 -3.21 -3.55 5.50
CA HIS A 192 -4.17 -4.06 4.53
C HIS A 192 -5.09 -5.07 5.20
N LEU A 193 -6.18 -4.62 5.78
CA LEU A 193 -7.07 -5.48 6.57
C LEU A 193 -8.38 -5.73 5.85
N TYR A 194 -8.62 -6.99 5.53
CA TYR A 194 -9.86 -7.51 4.92
C TYR A 194 -10.60 -8.38 5.95
N PRO A 195 -11.66 -7.88 6.57
CA PRO A 195 -12.42 -8.66 7.53
C PRO A 195 -13.01 -9.93 6.91
N ASN A 196 -12.99 -11.01 7.67
CA ASN A 196 -13.67 -12.25 7.31
C ASN A 196 -15.13 -12.20 7.73
N ARG A 197 -15.95 -13.09 7.14
CA ARG A 197 -17.33 -13.33 7.59
C ARG A 197 -17.35 -13.75 9.06
N GLY A 198 -18.34 -13.26 9.79
CA GLY A 198 -18.56 -13.56 11.21
C GLY A 198 -18.14 -12.42 12.13
N PRO A 199 -17.84 -12.73 13.40
CA PRO A 199 -17.57 -11.70 14.39
C PRO A 199 -16.38 -10.79 14.02
N VAL A 200 -16.59 -9.48 13.98
CA VAL A 200 -15.55 -8.50 13.65
C VAL A 200 -14.47 -8.37 14.72
N GLU A 201 -14.69 -8.99 15.89
CA GLU A 201 -13.75 -9.02 17.02
C GLU A 201 -12.37 -9.52 16.62
N LYS A 202 -12.29 -10.51 15.74
CA LYS A 202 -11.01 -11.03 15.24
C LYS A 202 -10.22 -9.95 14.50
N ALA A 203 -10.89 -9.19 13.63
CA ALA A 203 -10.29 -8.08 12.90
C ALA A 203 -9.88 -6.94 13.85
N LEU A 204 -10.73 -6.59 14.83
CA LEU A 204 -10.44 -5.57 15.82
C LEU A 204 -9.28 -5.97 16.75
N THR A 205 -9.19 -7.25 17.11
CA THR A 205 -8.07 -7.78 17.90
C THR A 205 -6.76 -7.70 17.11
N ALA A 206 -6.80 -8.06 15.84
CA ALA A 206 -5.63 -7.91 14.96
C ALA A 206 -5.21 -6.45 14.82
N LEU A 207 -6.18 -5.54 14.65
CA LEU A 207 -5.93 -4.10 14.58
C LEU A 207 -5.21 -3.58 15.84
N ALA A 208 -5.62 -4.06 17.02
CA ALA A 208 -5.01 -3.65 18.30
C ALA A 208 -3.52 -4.03 18.43
N VAL A 209 -3.06 -5.07 17.71
CA VAL A 209 -1.64 -5.46 17.68
C VAL A 209 -0.77 -4.40 16.99
N TYR A 210 -1.36 -3.61 16.11
CA TYR A 210 -0.69 -2.54 15.36
C TYR A 210 -0.85 -1.16 15.99
N ASP A 211 -1.54 -1.06 17.13
CA ASP A 211 -1.65 0.18 17.93
C ASP A 211 -0.37 0.36 18.75
N ILE A 212 0.63 0.95 18.14
CA ILE A 212 1.97 1.17 18.71
C ILE A 212 2.22 2.61 19.15
N GLY A 213 1.16 3.39 19.35
CA GLY A 213 1.27 4.81 19.71
C GLY A 213 1.56 5.75 18.53
N LYS A 214 1.44 5.26 17.29
CA LYS A 214 1.47 6.06 16.06
C LYS A 214 0.09 6.07 15.42
N PRO A 215 -0.25 7.11 14.60
CA PRO A 215 -1.47 7.06 13.81
C PRO A 215 -1.53 5.76 13.00
N LEU A 216 -2.71 5.14 12.94
CA LEU A 216 -2.92 3.88 12.22
C LEU A 216 -3.93 4.10 11.09
N LEU A 217 -3.55 3.73 9.88
CA LEU A 217 -4.37 3.77 8.67
C LEU A 217 -4.71 2.35 8.22
N ILE A 218 -5.98 2.08 7.94
CA ILE A 218 -6.36 0.93 7.14
C ILE A 218 -6.18 1.36 5.68
N GLU A 219 -5.02 1.09 5.12
CA GLU A 219 -4.61 1.58 3.81
C GLU A 219 -5.25 0.82 2.66
N GLU A 220 -5.70 -0.40 2.95
CA GLU A 220 -6.38 -1.24 1.99
C GLU A 220 -7.45 -2.09 2.66
N THR A 221 -8.70 -1.96 2.20
CA THR A 221 -9.82 -2.77 2.68
C THR A 221 -10.92 -2.90 1.63
N PHE A 222 -11.62 -4.04 1.65
CA PHE A 222 -12.74 -4.34 0.76
C PHE A 222 -13.55 -5.51 1.33
N PRO A 223 -14.88 -5.60 1.13
CA PRO A 223 -15.68 -6.73 1.56
C PRO A 223 -15.45 -7.98 0.70
N LEU A 224 -14.20 -8.48 0.72
CA LEU A 224 -13.76 -9.61 -0.09
C LEU A 224 -14.33 -10.95 0.43
N ALA A 225 -14.42 -11.08 1.75
CA ALA A 225 -14.84 -12.29 2.43
C ALA A 225 -15.91 -12.04 3.51
N CYS A 226 -16.52 -10.87 3.54
CA CYS A 226 -17.60 -10.51 4.46
C CYS A 226 -18.73 -9.77 3.72
N SER A 227 -19.87 -9.57 4.36
CA SER A 227 -20.96 -8.74 3.84
C SER A 227 -20.64 -7.24 3.99
N LEU A 228 -21.39 -6.39 3.27
CA LEU A 228 -21.31 -4.94 3.44
C LEU A 228 -21.71 -4.49 4.85
N GLU A 229 -22.63 -5.20 5.50
CA GLU A 229 -23.06 -4.93 6.86
C GLU A 229 -21.94 -5.22 7.85
N GLU A 230 -21.29 -6.39 7.75
CA GLU A 230 -20.14 -6.77 8.57
C GLU A 230 -18.96 -5.82 8.37
N MET A 231 -18.68 -5.43 7.11
CA MET A 231 -17.68 -4.40 6.81
C MET A 231 -18.03 -3.06 7.46
N GLY A 232 -19.29 -2.66 7.40
CA GLY A 232 -19.78 -1.43 8.02
C GLY A 232 -19.62 -1.45 9.54
N ASP A 233 -19.91 -2.59 10.18
CA ASP A 233 -19.69 -2.76 11.61
C ASP A 233 -18.20 -2.67 11.97
N PHE A 234 -17.34 -3.34 11.21
CA PHE A 234 -15.90 -3.25 11.37
C PHE A 234 -15.40 -1.82 11.27
N LEU A 235 -15.76 -1.08 10.22
CA LEU A 235 -15.32 0.30 10.00
C LEU A 235 -15.80 1.23 11.14
N ARG A 236 -17.05 1.11 11.58
CA ARG A 236 -17.56 1.90 12.71
C ARG A 236 -16.79 1.63 13.99
N ARG A 237 -16.51 0.37 14.31
CA ARG A 237 -15.85 -0.04 15.56
C ARG A 237 -14.34 0.18 15.53
N SER A 238 -13.70 0.13 14.36
CA SER A 238 -12.27 0.41 14.21
C SER A 238 -11.92 1.89 14.38
N LYS A 239 -12.89 2.79 14.23
CA LYS A 239 -12.72 4.25 14.22
C LYS A 239 -12.01 4.82 15.45
N THR A 240 -12.15 4.18 16.61
CA THR A 240 -11.46 4.61 17.84
C THR A 240 -9.95 4.35 17.81
N ARG A 241 -9.46 3.58 16.84
CA ARG A 241 -8.05 3.17 16.70
C ARG A 241 -7.43 3.60 15.39
N THR A 242 -8.25 4.03 14.41
CA THR A 242 -7.77 4.33 13.07
C THR A 242 -7.95 5.79 12.73
N ALA A 243 -6.97 6.37 12.06
CA ALA A 243 -7.01 7.72 11.52
C ALA A 243 -7.79 7.82 10.20
N GLY A 244 -8.08 6.68 9.56
CA GLY A 244 -8.82 6.63 8.30
C GLY A 244 -8.77 5.26 7.64
N CYS A 245 -9.42 5.16 6.48
CA CYS A 245 -9.33 3.98 5.62
C CYS A 245 -9.32 4.35 4.15
N ILE A 246 -8.60 3.55 3.35
CA ILE A 246 -8.58 3.62 1.88
C ILE A 246 -9.24 2.37 1.33
N SER A 247 -10.22 2.57 0.45
CA SER A 247 -10.94 1.48 -0.21
C SER A 247 -10.09 0.83 -1.30
N PHE A 248 -9.98 -0.46 -1.33
CA PHE A 248 -9.53 -1.24 -2.46
C PHE A 248 -10.75 -1.64 -3.30
N TYR A 249 -10.81 -1.47 -4.58
CA TYR A 249 -10.06 -0.56 -5.43
C TYR A 249 -11.05 0.25 -6.28
N TRP A 250 -10.58 1.27 -6.99
CA TRP A 250 -11.43 2.02 -7.91
C TRP A 250 -11.07 1.66 -9.36
N GLY A 251 -11.99 1.04 -10.08
CA GLY A 251 -11.80 0.67 -11.49
C GLY A 251 -12.72 1.43 -12.44
N ARG A 252 -13.98 1.67 -12.02
CA ARG A 252 -15.01 2.34 -12.81
C ARG A 252 -15.88 3.19 -11.87
N THR A 253 -16.63 4.12 -12.43
CA THR A 253 -17.64 4.89 -11.68
C THR A 253 -18.83 4.00 -11.27
N VAL A 254 -19.63 4.47 -10.32
CA VAL A 254 -20.87 3.79 -9.92
C VAL A 254 -21.82 3.61 -11.11
N ALA A 255 -21.93 4.63 -11.97
CA ALA A 255 -22.78 4.59 -13.16
C ALA A 255 -22.32 3.52 -14.16
N GLU A 256 -21.01 3.46 -14.44
CA GLU A 256 -20.42 2.44 -15.33
C GLU A 256 -20.59 1.02 -14.79
N TYR A 257 -20.42 0.79 -13.48
CA TYR A 257 -20.69 -0.51 -12.88
C TYR A 257 -22.17 -0.87 -12.93
N THR A 258 -23.06 0.09 -12.70
CA THR A 258 -24.52 -0.14 -12.77
C THR A 258 -24.98 -0.49 -14.19
N ALA A 259 -24.35 0.09 -15.20
CA ALA A 259 -24.65 -0.16 -16.62
C ALA A 259 -23.91 -1.40 -17.19
N ALA A 260 -23.03 -2.04 -16.43
CA ALA A 260 -22.23 -3.15 -16.92
C ALA A 260 -23.08 -4.37 -17.25
N THR A 261 -22.88 -4.94 -18.44
CA THR A 261 -23.55 -6.16 -18.92
C THR A 261 -22.73 -7.42 -18.68
N GLU A 262 -21.41 -7.27 -18.50
CA GLU A 262 -20.46 -8.34 -18.21
C GLU A 262 -20.22 -8.46 -16.71
N LYS A 263 -19.97 -9.69 -16.21
CA LYS A 263 -19.68 -9.99 -14.80
C LYS A 263 -20.62 -9.26 -13.84
N LYS A 264 -21.91 -9.35 -14.08
CA LYS A 264 -22.97 -8.56 -13.41
C LYS A 264 -22.90 -8.62 -11.89
N ASP A 265 -22.60 -9.78 -11.30
CA ASP A 265 -22.52 -9.95 -9.84
C ASP A 265 -21.35 -9.13 -9.25
N VAL A 266 -20.18 -9.18 -9.92
CA VAL A 266 -19.02 -8.40 -9.51
C VAL A 266 -19.29 -6.89 -9.69
N ALA A 267 -19.89 -6.51 -10.81
CA ALA A 267 -20.23 -5.12 -11.08
C ALA A 267 -21.27 -4.58 -10.06
N ALA A 268 -22.25 -5.38 -9.69
CA ALA A 268 -23.24 -5.03 -8.67
C ALA A 268 -22.59 -4.86 -7.29
N LEU A 269 -21.69 -5.78 -6.89
CA LEU A 269 -20.92 -5.65 -5.65
C LEU A 269 -20.07 -4.38 -5.64
N MET A 270 -19.35 -4.09 -6.73
CA MET A 270 -18.53 -2.90 -6.84
C MET A 270 -19.37 -1.61 -6.78
N ALA A 271 -20.52 -1.56 -7.47
CA ALA A 271 -21.44 -0.43 -7.40
C ALA A 271 -21.97 -0.23 -5.97
N ALA A 272 -22.36 -1.30 -5.30
CA ALA A 272 -22.87 -1.26 -3.92
C ALA A 272 -21.78 -0.78 -2.95
N TRP A 273 -20.55 -1.29 -3.09
CA TRP A 273 -19.42 -0.88 -2.27
C TRP A 273 -19.06 0.60 -2.45
N LEU A 274 -18.99 1.09 -3.69
CA LEU A 274 -18.68 2.50 -3.95
C LEU A 274 -19.78 3.43 -3.41
N LYS A 275 -21.06 3.05 -3.53
CA LYS A 275 -22.17 3.79 -2.91
C LYS A 275 -22.06 3.80 -1.39
N TYR A 276 -21.75 2.66 -0.78
CA TYR A 276 -21.53 2.57 0.65
C TYR A 276 -20.37 3.49 1.09
N PHE A 277 -19.25 3.45 0.38
CA PHE A 277 -18.10 4.30 0.66
C PHE A 277 -18.46 5.80 0.56
N GLN A 278 -19.22 6.19 -0.47
CA GLN A 278 -19.72 7.55 -0.61
C GLN A 278 -20.59 7.99 0.58
N GLN A 279 -21.45 7.12 1.08
CA GLN A 279 -22.28 7.40 2.26
C GLN A 279 -21.43 7.59 3.52
N GLN A 280 -20.37 6.79 3.69
CA GLN A 280 -19.44 6.95 4.81
C GLN A 280 -18.64 8.25 4.73
N ALA A 281 -18.28 8.71 3.53
CA ALA A 281 -17.57 9.96 3.33
C ALA A 281 -18.40 11.18 3.80
N GLU A 282 -19.71 11.18 3.58
CA GLU A 282 -20.60 12.22 4.12
C GLU A 282 -20.65 12.20 5.65
N PHE A 283 -20.70 11.01 6.25
CA PHE A 283 -20.66 10.87 7.70
C PHE A 283 -19.31 11.38 8.28
N MET A 284 -18.20 11.09 7.62
CA MET A 284 -16.87 11.54 8.08
C MET A 284 -16.66 13.04 8.00
N LYS A 285 -17.37 13.76 7.14
CA LYS A 285 -17.33 15.24 7.08
C LYS A 285 -18.03 15.91 8.26
N GLN A 286 -18.88 15.19 8.98
CA GLN A 286 -19.66 15.70 10.11
C GLN A 286 -18.97 15.50 11.46
N LEU A 287 -17.78 14.92 11.46
CA LEU A 287 -16.95 14.65 12.64
C LEU A 287 -15.77 15.61 12.72
#